data_7ba34dac18fe133f2316959d0fae325c
#
_entry.id   7ba34dac18fe133f2316959d0fae325c
#
_cell.length_a   1.000
_cell.length_b   1.000
_cell.length_c   1.000
_cell.angle_alpha   90.00
_cell.angle_beta   90.00
_cell.angle_gamma   90.00
#
_symmetry.space_group_name_H-M   'P 1'
#
loop_
_entity.id
_entity.type
_entity.pdbx_description
1 polymer ?
#
loop_
_entity_poly.entity_id
_entity_poly.type
_entity_poly.pdbx_seq_one_letter_code
_entity_poly.pdbx_strand_id
1 'polypeptide(L)'
;FGSSAFAGTHSIQADRGRTDRDGIRLEDALRQCHVDVERIGDAAVERAHAAAYLELHIEQGPVLERLGLPLGVVLGTKGVERHAITFHGQEAHSGSTPMAVRRDALAAAAKLALEIRPIARKHPDAVATMGSVKTFPGIVTAVVGRCETTLDMRDLNAGVLALMLAEAQEASRRFAAEEGCTVEWSRIWSIEPIPFDPALIELCDQAVRETAGTSHRLPSGPLHDAAEVARAGIPVVMMFTQSLAGLSHNPAENTKTEHLELAVQAFDRLTRKTISKLSPAGTAELSPGR
;
A
#
# COMPACT_ATOMS: atom_id res chain seq x y z
N PHE A 1 0.30 -3.61 -14.06
CA PHE A 1 -0.21 -4.08 -15.36
C PHE A 1 0.25 -5.52 -15.62
N GLY A 2 1.55 -5.83 -15.65
CA GLY A 2 2.08 -7.17 -15.93
C GLY A 2 1.62 -8.23 -14.93
N SER A 3 1.74 -7.96 -13.63
CA SER A 3 1.31 -8.86 -12.56
C SER A 3 -0.20 -9.14 -12.57
N SER A 4 -1.03 -8.14 -12.87
CA SER A 4 -2.48 -8.34 -13.01
C SER A 4 -2.86 -9.14 -14.26
N ALA A 5 -2.08 -9.01 -15.35
CA ALA A 5 -2.24 -9.87 -16.52
C ALA A 5 -1.89 -11.33 -16.21
N PHE A 6 -0.75 -11.58 -15.54
CA PHE A 6 -0.37 -12.91 -15.05
C PHE A 6 -1.39 -13.47 -14.05
N ALA A 7 -1.87 -12.66 -13.14
CA ALA A 7 -2.91 -13.03 -12.17
C ALA A 7 -4.27 -13.33 -12.81
N GLY A 8 -4.49 -12.92 -14.06
CA GLY A 8 -5.78 -13.05 -14.75
C GLY A 8 -6.86 -12.10 -14.22
N THR A 9 -6.46 -11.06 -13.45
CA THR A 9 -7.38 -10.04 -12.92
C THR A 9 -7.46 -8.80 -13.81
N HIS A 10 -6.62 -8.73 -14.84
CA HIS A 10 -6.55 -7.62 -15.78
C HIS A 10 -7.73 -7.62 -16.74
N SER A 11 -8.32 -6.45 -16.96
CA SER A 11 -9.37 -6.23 -17.96
C SER A 11 -8.88 -5.31 -19.05
N ILE A 12 -8.51 -5.90 -20.20
CA ILE A 12 -8.06 -5.11 -21.35
C ILE A 12 -9.13 -4.15 -21.85
N GLN A 13 -10.42 -4.52 -21.74
CA GLN A 13 -11.54 -3.67 -22.13
C GLN A 13 -11.62 -2.40 -21.28
N ALA A 14 -11.30 -2.50 -19.98
CA ALA A 14 -11.30 -1.35 -19.08
C ALA A 14 -10.12 -0.40 -19.35
N ASP A 15 -9.03 -0.90 -19.93
CA ASP A 15 -7.83 -0.13 -20.20
C ASP A 15 -7.73 0.38 -21.65
N ARG A 16 -8.58 -0.12 -22.55
CA ARG A 16 -8.64 0.37 -23.94
C ARG A 16 -8.91 1.87 -23.97
N GLY A 17 -8.12 2.56 -24.78
CA GLY A 17 -8.26 4.00 -24.97
C GLY A 17 -7.64 4.86 -23.87
N ARG A 18 -7.07 4.27 -22.80
CA ARG A 18 -6.30 5.04 -21.81
C ARG A 18 -5.10 5.70 -22.47
N THR A 19 -4.87 6.95 -22.11
CA THR A 19 -3.71 7.75 -22.57
C THR A 19 -2.89 8.18 -21.35
N ASP A 20 -1.59 8.36 -21.58
CA ASP A 20 -0.73 9.05 -20.64
C ASP A 20 -0.91 10.60 -20.71
N ARG A 21 -0.05 11.34 -19.99
CA ARG A 21 -0.07 12.81 -19.95
C ARG A 21 0.26 13.47 -21.30
N ASP A 22 1.00 12.74 -22.15
CA ASP A 22 1.44 13.19 -23.47
C ASP A 22 0.46 12.77 -24.57
N GLY A 23 -0.64 12.10 -24.20
CA GLY A 23 -1.68 11.63 -25.11
C GLY A 23 -1.34 10.32 -25.81
N ILE A 24 -0.26 9.62 -25.41
CA ILE A 24 0.12 8.32 -25.98
C ILE A 24 -0.86 7.27 -25.47
N ARG A 25 -1.47 6.51 -26.37
CA ARG A 25 -2.39 5.45 -26.01
C ARG A 25 -1.62 4.23 -25.46
N LEU A 26 -2.17 3.57 -24.45
CA LEU A 26 -1.59 2.35 -23.85
C LEU A 26 -1.31 1.28 -24.92
N GLU A 27 -2.26 1.06 -25.84
CA GLU A 27 -2.12 0.05 -26.89
C GLU A 27 -0.95 0.35 -27.84
N ASP A 28 -0.69 1.64 -28.12
CA ASP A 28 0.40 2.06 -29.00
C ASP A 28 1.76 1.92 -28.29
N ALA A 29 1.84 2.26 -27.00
CA ALA A 29 3.03 2.03 -26.18
C ALA A 29 3.37 0.55 -26.05
N LEU A 30 2.38 -0.30 -25.80
CA LEU A 30 2.57 -1.76 -25.72
C LEU A 30 3.04 -2.35 -27.05
N ARG A 31 2.46 -1.90 -28.17
CA ARG A 31 2.87 -2.34 -29.52
C ARG A 31 4.32 -1.97 -29.83
N GLN A 32 4.77 -0.77 -29.40
CA GLN A 32 6.17 -0.36 -29.53
C GLN A 32 7.13 -1.27 -28.75
N CYS A 33 6.67 -1.85 -27.64
CA CYS A 33 7.40 -2.84 -26.85
C CYS A 33 7.20 -4.28 -27.35
N HIS A 34 6.63 -4.49 -28.53
CA HIS A 34 6.31 -5.79 -29.12
C HIS A 34 5.34 -6.64 -28.27
N VAL A 35 4.51 -6.00 -27.45
CA VAL A 35 3.44 -6.65 -26.68
C VAL A 35 2.13 -6.56 -27.45
N ASP A 36 1.56 -7.71 -27.77
CA ASP A 36 0.23 -7.82 -28.39
C ASP A 36 -0.86 -7.67 -27.32
N VAL A 37 -1.58 -6.56 -27.37
CA VAL A 37 -2.65 -6.22 -26.43
C VAL A 37 -3.75 -7.29 -26.41
N GLU A 38 -4.07 -7.92 -27.52
CA GLU A 38 -5.12 -8.94 -27.62
C GLU A 38 -4.70 -10.26 -26.95
N ARG A 39 -3.40 -10.47 -26.77
CA ARG A 39 -2.81 -11.67 -26.16
C ARG A 39 -2.36 -11.50 -24.72
N ILE A 40 -2.58 -10.35 -24.10
CA ILE A 40 -2.16 -10.11 -22.71
C ILE A 40 -2.74 -11.18 -21.75
N GLY A 41 -3.98 -11.63 -22.01
CA GLY A 41 -4.61 -12.69 -21.23
C GLY A 41 -3.89 -14.04 -21.26
N ASP A 42 -3.04 -14.29 -22.27
CA ASP A 42 -2.27 -15.53 -22.37
C ASP A 42 -1.30 -15.69 -21.20
N ALA A 43 -0.84 -14.58 -20.60
CA ALA A 43 0.03 -14.60 -19.43
C ALA A 43 -0.56 -15.35 -18.23
N ALA A 44 -1.89 -15.39 -18.12
CA ALA A 44 -2.57 -16.09 -17.04
C ALA A 44 -2.45 -17.64 -17.16
N VAL A 45 -2.11 -18.18 -18.32
CA VAL A 45 -1.91 -19.62 -18.53
C VAL A 45 -0.68 -20.11 -17.74
N GLU A 46 0.37 -19.28 -17.66
CA GLU A 46 1.61 -19.60 -16.94
C GLU A 46 1.38 -19.78 -15.44
N ARG A 47 0.31 -19.18 -14.90
CA ARG A 47 -0.07 -19.31 -13.48
C ARG A 47 -0.29 -20.76 -13.06
N ALA A 48 -0.79 -21.62 -13.94
CA ALA A 48 -1.05 -23.03 -13.67
C ALA A 48 0.24 -23.83 -13.37
N HIS A 49 1.40 -23.32 -13.77
CA HIS A 49 2.71 -23.93 -13.55
C HIS A 49 3.46 -23.35 -12.33
N ALA A 50 2.92 -22.31 -11.70
CA ALA A 50 3.53 -21.66 -10.55
C ALA A 50 3.11 -22.34 -9.25
N ALA A 51 4.05 -22.95 -8.53
CA ALA A 51 3.80 -23.58 -7.23
C ALA A 51 3.96 -22.58 -6.06
N ALA A 52 4.76 -21.53 -6.23
CA ALA A 52 4.97 -20.43 -5.29
C ALA A 52 5.54 -19.21 -6.02
N TYR A 53 5.42 -18.04 -5.40
CA TYR A 53 6.02 -16.80 -5.85
C TYR A 53 6.87 -16.18 -4.75
N LEU A 54 8.11 -15.90 -5.05
CA LEU A 54 9.06 -15.29 -4.13
C LEU A 54 9.50 -13.95 -4.72
N GLU A 55 9.47 -12.88 -3.92
CA GLU A 55 9.88 -11.54 -4.36
C GLU A 55 10.90 -10.95 -3.41
N LEU A 56 12.01 -10.44 -3.97
CA LEU A 56 12.96 -9.62 -3.26
C LEU A 56 12.77 -8.16 -3.67
N HIS A 57 12.54 -7.31 -2.70
CA HIS A 57 12.29 -5.88 -2.94
C HIS A 57 12.98 -5.00 -1.90
N ILE A 58 13.21 -3.74 -2.20
CA ILE A 58 13.58 -2.74 -1.19
C ILE A 58 12.34 -2.41 -0.33
N GLU A 59 12.56 -2.04 0.94
CA GLU A 59 11.46 -1.73 1.86
C GLU A 59 10.61 -0.53 1.40
N GLN A 60 11.22 0.43 0.73
CA GLN A 60 10.61 1.74 0.40
C GLN A 60 10.07 2.47 1.65
N GLY A 61 10.68 2.20 2.79
CA GLY A 61 10.30 2.72 4.10
C GLY A 61 11.49 2.79 5.06
N PRO A 62 11.32 3.39 6.24
CA PRO A 62 12.40 3.65 7.18
C PRO A 62 12.50 2.61 8.31
N VAL A 63 11.70 1.54 8.31
CA VAL A 63 11.57 0.67 9.50
C VAL A 63 12.85 -0.13 9.71
N LEU A 64 13.35 -0.82 8.68
CA LEU A 64 14.56 -1.63 8.79
C LEU A 64 15.79 -0.76 9.13
N GLU A 65 15.90 0.43 8.55
CA GLU A 65 16.98 1.36 8.87
C GLU A 65 16.93 1.79 10.35
N ARG A 66 15.76 2.15 10.84
CA ARG A 66 15.57 2.56 12.26
C ARG A 66 15.84 1.43 13.26
N LEU A 67 15.63 0.19 12.83
CA LEU A 67 15.94 -1.01 13.63
C LEU A 67 17.40 -1.47 13.46
N GLY A 68 18.16 -0.89 12.53
CA GLY A 68 19.53 -1.31 12.21
C GLY A 68 19.59 -2.68 11.55
N LEU A 69 18.52 -3.11 10.86
CA LEU A 69 18.40 -4.43 10.25
C LEU A 69 18.60 -4.36 8.74
N PRO A 70 19.38 -5.28 8.14
CA PRO A 70 19.58 -5.30 6.69
C PRO A 70 18.39 -5.87 5.92
N LEU A 71 17.66 -6.82 6.52
CA LEU A 71 16.60 -7.61 5.87
C LEU A 71 15.34 -7.68 6.74
N GLY A 72 14.20 -7.84 6.08
CA GLY A 72 12.90 -8.04 6.71
C GLY A 72 12.04 -9.07 6.00
N VAL A 73 11.10 -9.67 6.70
CA VAL A 73 10.14 -10.65 6.20
C VAL A 73 8.78 -10.01 6.08
N VAL A 74 8.19 -10.05 4.89
CA VAL A 74 6.93 -9.36 4.62
C VAL A 74 5.75 -10.28 4.93
N LEU A 75 4.85 -9.80 5.79
CA LEU A 75 3.65 -10.53 6.23
C LEU A 75 2.50 -10.47 5.22
N GLY A 76 2.54 -9.53 4.30
CA GLY A 76 1.49 -9.22 3.35
C GLY A 76 1.43 -7.75 2.99
N THR A 77 0.51 -7.38 2.12
CA THR A 77 0.28 -5.99 1.73
C THR A 77 -0.90 -5.42 2.49
N LYS A 78 -0.72 -4.25 3.10
CA LYS A 78 -1.79 -3.55 3.82
C LYS A 78 -2.98 -3.27 2.91
N GLY A 79 -4.18 -3.46 3.44
CA GLY A 79 -5.39 -2.92 2.84
C GLY A 79 -5.41 -1.40 2.91
N VAL A 80 -6.22 -0.80 2.07
CA VAL A 80 -6.35 0.67 1.98
C VAL A 80 -7.82 1.06 1.98
N GLU A 81 -8.16 2.05 2.80
CA GLU A 81 -9.40 2.82 2.70
C GLU A 81 -9.05 4.27 2.39
N ARG A 82 -9.51 4.75 1.23
CA ARG A 82 -9.27 6.12 0.77
C ARG A 82 -10.59 6.84 0.52
N HIS A 83 -10.77 7.97 1.18
CA HIS A 83 -12.01 8.72 1.16
C HIS A 83 -11.78 10.21 0.86
N ALA A 84 -12.75 10.82 0.17
CA ALA A 84 -12.97 12.25 0.16
C ALA A 84 -13.99 12.60 1.24
N ILE A 85 -13.74 13.67 1.97
CA ILE A 85 -14.58 14.15 3.08
C ILE A 85 -14.84 15.62 2.85
N THR A 86 -16.11 16.00 2.83
CA THR A 86 -16.53 17.40 2.65
C THR A 86 -17.30 17.86 3.86
N PHE A 87 -16.81 18.92 4.50
CA PHE A 87 -17.51 19.64 5.54
C PHE A 87 -18.23 20.85 4.95
N HIS A 88 -19.50 21.03 5.32
CA HIS A 88 -20.35 22.15 4.91
C HIS A 88 -20.73 22.99 6.12
N GLY A 89 -20.29 24.22 6.12
CA GLY A 89 -20.58 25.25 7.10
C GLY A 89 -21.30 26.43 6.47
N GLN A 90 -20.83 27.65 6.75
CA GLN A 90 -21.40 28.87 6.22
C GLN A 90 -20.35 29.92 5.95
N GLU A 91 -20.29 30.40 4.72
CA GLU A 91 -19.45 31.55 4.39
C GLU A 91 -19.94 32.81 5.12
N ALA A 92 -19.02 33.53 5.75
CA ALA A 92 -19.31 34.73 6.50
C ALA A 92 -18.06 35.64 6.53
N HIS A 93 -18.27 36.92 6.82
CA HIS A 93 -17.17 37.86 6.93
C HIS A 93 -16.36 37.62 8.21
N SER A 94 -15.07 37.43 8.13
CA SER A 94 -14.20 37.06 9.26
C SER A 94 -14.14 38.12 10.36
N GLY A 95 -14.25 39.40 10.02
CA GLY A 95 -14.16 40.52 10.97
C GLY A 95 -15.50 40.91 11.62
N SER A 96 -16.65 40.56 11.00
CA SER A 96 -17.96 40.97 11.50
C SER A 96 -18.81 39.82 12.05
N THR A 97 -18.40 38.56 11.86
CA THR A 97 -19.14 37.40 12.36
C THR A 97 -18.60 36.98 13.73
N PRO A 98 -19.36 37.11 14.82
CA PRO A 98 -18.94 36.68 16.15
C PRO A 98 -18.56 35.19 16.19
N MET A 99 -17.58 34.82 17.02
CA MET A 99 -17.11 33.43 17.13
C MET A 99 -18.24 32.44 17.47
N ALA A 100 -19.14 32.82 18.36
CA ALA A 100 -20.21 31.94 18.85
C ALA A 100 -21.28 31.54 17.79
N VAL A 101 -21.33 32.23 16.65
CA VAL A 101 -22.31 31.96 15.58
C VAL A 101 -21.68 31.51 14.28
N ARG A 102 -20.34 31.27 14.28
CA ARG A 102 -19.64 30.75 13.11
C ARG A 102 -20.00 29.28 12.86
N ARG A 103 -20.08 28.95 11.57
CA ARG A 103 -20.17 27.57 11.08
C ARG A 103 -18.97 27.33 10.19
N ASP A 104 -17.81 27.04 10.82
CA ASP A 104 -16.51 27.01 10.16
C ASP A 104 -16.15 25.59 9.73
N ALA A 105 -16.30 25.32 8.43
CA ALA A 105 -16.00 24.01 7.85
C ALA A 105 -14.49 23.63 7.95
N LEU A 106 -13.57 24.61 7.95
CA LEU A 106 -12.16 24.34 8.12
C LEU A 106 -11.84 23.95 9.56
N ALA A 107 -12.46 24.59 10.55
CA ALA A 107 -12.27 24.24 11.95
C ALA A 107 -12.68 22.79 12.23
N ALA A 108 -13.85 22.35 11.68
CA ALA A 108 -14.29 20.96 11.78
C ALA A 108 -13.32 19.98 11.11
N ALA A 109 -12.86 20.29 9.90
CA ALA A 109 -11.88 19.47 9.17
C ALA A 109 -10.53 19.39 9.89
N ALA A 110 -10.03 20.49 10.46
CA ALA A 110 -8.79 20.55 11.22
C ALA A 110 -8.85 19.68 12.48
N LYS A 111 -9.96 19.70 13.22
CA LYS A 111 -10.19 18.82 14.38
C LYS A 111 -10.11 17.33 13.96
N LEU A 112 -10.74 16.96 12.85
CA LEU A 112 -10.65 15.60 12.32
C LEU A 112 -9.20 15.25 11.93
N ALA A 113 -8.48 16.14 11.27
CA ALA A 113 -7.09 15.89 10.86
C ALA A 113 -6.16 15.62 12.06
N LEU A 114 -6.40 16.29 13.18
CA LEU A 114 -5.68 16.03 14.42
C LEU A 114 -6.08 14.70 15.07
N GLU A 115 -7.37 14.33 15.01
CA GLU A 115 -7.91 13.11 15.62
C GLU A 115 -7.53 11.82 14.85
N ILE A 116 -7.34 11.89 13.54
CA ILE A 116 -6.92 10.73 12.72
C ILE A 116 -5.62 10.11 13.24
N ARG A 117 -4.69 10.93 13.76
CA ARG A 117 -3.40 10.43 14.27
C ARG A 117 -3.55 9.59 15.55
N PRO A 118 -4.28 10.03 16.60
CA PRO A 118 -4.63 9.20 17.76
C PRO A 118 -5.36 7.90 17.36
N ILE A 119 -6.32 7.96 16.42
CA ILE A 119 -7.03 6.76 15.94
C ILE A 119 -6.05 5.72 15.41
N ALA A 120 -5.16 6.11 14.48
CA ALA A 120 -4.18 5.19 13.92
C ALA A 120 -3.19 4.66 14.98
N ARG A 121 -2.75 5.49 15.94
CA ARG A 121 -1.78 5.10 16.98
C ARG A 121 -2.27 4.04 17.96
N LYS A 122 -3.57 3.77 18.02
CA LYS A 122 -4.11 2.65 18.82
C LYS A 122 -3.69 1.29 18.26
N HIS A 123 -3.25 1.23 17.00
CA HIS A 123 -2.90 0.03 16.26
C HIS A 123 -1.45 0.12 15.79
N PRO A 124 -0.55 -0.80 16.21
CA PRO A 124 0.90 -0.66 16.02
C PRO A 124 1.35 -0.49 14.56
N ASP A 125 0.68 -1.20 13.64
CA ASP A 125 1.07 -1.22 12.21
C ASP A 125 0.20 -0.30 11.34
N ALA A 126 -0.84 0.31 11.91
CA ALA A 126 -1.74 1.18 11.17
C ALA A 126 -1.08 2.51 10.81
N VAL A 127 -1.41 3.01 9.63
CA VAL A 127 -1.06 4.37 9.22
C VAL A 127 -2.29 5.07 8.68
N ALA A 128 -2.40 6.38 8.97
CA ALA A 128 -3.48 7.20 8.46
C ALA A 128 -3.00 8.63 8.20
N THR A 129 -3.44 9.20 7.08
CA THR A 129 -3.01 10.53 6.63
C THR A 129 -4.16 11.29 5.99
N MET A 130 -4.39 12.52 6.43
CA MET A 130 -5.18 13.47 5.67
C MET A 130 -4.25 14.22 4.72
N GLY A 131 -4.37 13.92 3.40
CA GLY A 131 -3.36 14.28 2.40
C GLY A 131 -3.62 15.58 1.64
N SER A 132 -4.84 16.10 1.67
CA SER A 132 -5.18 17.37 0.99
C SER A 132 -6.27 18.13 1.74
N VAL A 133 -6.23 19.46 1.59
CA VAL A 133 -7.26 20.37 2.10
C VAL A 133 -7.53 21.43 1.02
N LYS A 134 -8.81 21.64 0.68
CA LYS A 134 -9.27 22.74 -0.18
C LYS A 134 -10.38 23.47 0.53
N THR A 135 -10.28 24.79 0.58
CA THR A 135 -11.23 25.66 1.29
C THR A 135 -11.96 26.57 0.31
N PHE A 136 -13.23 26.84 0.58
CA PHE A 136 -14.08 27.73 -0.19
C PHE A 136 -14.76 28.73 0.74
N PRO A 137 -14.66 30.03 0.43
CA PRO A 137 -14.12 30.66 -0.78
C PRO A 137 -12.59 30.75 -0.82
N GLY A 138 -11.84 30.34 0.20
CA GLY A 138 -10.36 30.34 0.19
C GLY A 138 -9.73 31.73 0.23
N ILE A 139 -10.39 32.70 0.85
CA ILE A 139 -9.92 34.08 0.99
C ILE A 139 -9.75 34.44 2.48
N VAL A 140 -8.77 35.32 2.75
CA VAL A 140 -8.35 35.64 4.14
C VAL A 140 -9.42 36.32 4.97
N THR A 141 -10.39 36.96 4.34
CA THR A 141 -11.44 37.75 4.99
C THR A 141 -12.76 37.00 5.17
N ALA A 142 -12.80 35.70 4.92
CA ALA A 142 -14.01 34.88 5.04
C ALA A 142 -13.84 33.70 6.00
N VAL A 143 -14.89 33.39 6.75
CA VAL A 143 -15.09 32.09 7.40
C VAL A 143 -15.32 31.04 6.31
N VAL A 144 -14.70 29.88 6.43
CA VAL A 144 -14.76 28.83 5.42
C VAL A 144 -16.13 28.13 5.44
N GLY A 145 -16.88 28.28 4.36
CA GLY A 145 -18.20 27.67 4.20
C GLY A 145 -18.16 26.22 3.74
N ARG A 146 -17.12 25.83 2.98
CA ARG A 146 -16.91 24.44 2.54
C ARG A 146 -15.45 24.08 2.60
N CYS A 147 -15.15 22.91 3.19
CA CYS A 147 -13.81 22.35 3.25
C CYS A 147 -13.81 20.92 2.71
N GLU A 148 -13.05 20.69 1.65
CA GLU A 148 -12.83 19.37 1.05
C GLU A 148 -11.47 18.83 1.49
N THR A 149 -11.43 17.56 1.92
CA THR A 149 -10.21 16.91 2.38
C THR A 149 -10.20 15.44 1.96
N THR A 150 -9.03 14.80 2.02
CA THR A 150 -8.87 13.37 1.72
C THR A 150 -8.27 12.65 2.91
N LEU A 151 -8.66 11.39 3.09
CA LEU A 151 -8.14 10.48 4.09
C LEU A 151 -7.67 9.20 3.41
N ASP A 152 -6.46 8.76 3.74
CA ASP A 152 -5.87 7.46 3.38
C ASP A 152 -5.55 6.72 4.68
N MET A 153 -6.10 5.51 4.86
CA MET A 153 -5.87 4.64 6.01
C MET A 153 -5.40 3.28 5.53
N ARG A 154 -4.42 2.68 6.23
CA ARG A 154 -3.87 1.38 5.86
C ARG A 154 -3.57 0.53 7.07
N ASP A 155 -3.93 -0.76 7.00
CA ASP A 155 -3.58 -1.79 7.97
C ASP A 155 -3.58 -3.17 7.27
N LEU A 156 -2.84 -4.15 7.84
CA LEU A 156 -2.87 -5.53 7.35
C LEU A 156 -4.10 -6.30 7.86
N ASN A 157 -4.77 -5.81 8.88
CA ASN A 157 -5.97 -6.41 9.46
C ASN A 157 -7.22 -5.67 9.00
N ALA A 158 -8.11 -6.36 8.29
CA ALA A 158 -9.35 -5.78 7.77
C ALA A 158 -10.28 -5.28 8.90
N GLY A 159 -10.30 -5.95 10.05
CA GLY A 159 -11.10 -5.54 11.21
C GLY A 159 -10.58 -4.23 11.82
N VAL A 160 -9.27 -4.06 11.91
CA VAL A 160 -8.63 -2.81 12.35
C VAL A 160 -8.96 -1.68 11.38
N LEU A 161 -8.84 -1.93 10.07
CA LEU A 161 -9.13 -0.94 9.05
C LEU A 161 -10.59 -0.48 9.12
N ALA A 162 -11.53 -1.40 9.27
CA ALA A 162 -12.95 -1.09 9.44
C ALA A 162 -13.24 -0.30 10.74
N LEU A 163 -12.57 -0.66 11.84
CA LEU A 163 -12.69 0.04 13.12
C LEU A 163 -12.18 1.49 13.02
N MET A 164 -11.01 1.69 12.42
CA MET A 164 -10.44 3.02 12.21
C MET A 164 -11.36 3.89 11.35
N LEU A 165 -11.95 3.33 10.30
CA LEU A 165 -12.89 4.04 9.44
C LEU A 165 -14.14 4.46 10.24
N ALA A 166 -14.70 3.57 11.03
CA ALA A 166 -15.87 3.87 11.85
C ALA A 166 -15.58 4.97 12.90
N GLU A 167 -14.43 4.90 13.58
CA GLU A 167 -13.99 5.93 14.52
C GLU A 167 -13.78 7.29 13.84
N ALA A 168 -13.17 7.31 12.66
CA ALA A 168 -12.97 8.54 11.89
C ALA A 168 -14.29 9.17 11.44
N GLN A 169 -15.24 8.35 11.00
CA GLN A 169 -16.58 8.82 10.64
C GLN A 169 -17.34 9.39 11.85
N GLU A 170 -17.26 8.72 13.00
CA GLU A 170 -17.90 9.23 14.23
C GLU A 170 -17.27 10.54 14.70
N ALA A 171 -15.93 10.62 14.70
CA ALA A 171 -15.20 11.83 15.03
C ALA A 171 -15.60 12.99 14.08
N SER A 172 -15.73 12.72 12.78
CA SER A 172 -16.12 13.74 11.80
C SER A 172 -17.53 14.29 12.07
N ARG A 173 -18.49 13.43 12.42
CA ARG A 173 -19.86 13.85 12.79
C ARG A 173 -19.85 14.69 14.06
N ARG A 174 -19.10 14.29 15.08
CA ARG A 174 -18.94 15.05 16.32
C ARG A 174 -18.39 16.43 16.06
N PHE A 175 -17.27 16.55 15.32
CA PHE A 175 -16.64 17.83 15.02
C PHE A 175 -17.47 18.71 14.10
N ALA A 176 -18.20 18.13 13.15
CA ALA A 176 -19.17 18.86 12.35
C ALA A 176 -20.27 19.47 13.24
N ALA A 177 -20.83 18.69 14.17
CA ALA A 177 -21.86 19.18 15.10
C ALA A 177 -21.32 20.28 16.02
N GLU A 178 -20.12 20.15 16.58
CA GLU A 178 -19.46 21.18 17.41
C GLU A 178 -19.31 22.52 16.68
N GLU A 179 -19.01 22.49 15.39
CA GLU A 179 -18.83 23.70 14.55
C GLU A 179 -20.14 24.12 13.83
N GLY A 180 -21.28 23.50 14.14
CA GLY A 180 -22.54 23.79 13.48
C GLY A 180 -22.54 23.44 11.98
N CYS A 181 -21.72 22.52 11.56
CA CYS A 181 -21.53 22.06 10.19
C CYS A 181 -22.20 20.71 9.93
N THR A 182 -22.23 20.28 8.66
CA THR A 182 -22.52 18.91 8.26
C THR A 182 -21.30 18.29 7.58
N VAL A 183 -21.26 16.95 7.48
CA VAL A 183 -20.14 16.22 6.85
C VAL A 183 -20.66 15.15 5.92
N GLU A 184 -20.01 15.03 4.75
CA GLU A 184 -20.27 14.02 3.74
C GLU A 184 -19.01 13.22 3.45
N TRP A 185 -19.17 11.91 3.21
CA TRP A 185 -18.09 10.98 2.88
C TRP A 185 -18.33 10.34 1.52
N SER A 186 -17.28 10.27 0.72
CA SER A 186 -17.27 9.55 -0.55
C SER A 186 -16.02 8.67 -0.62
N ARG A 187 -16.20 7.36 -0.88
CA ARG A 187 -15.08 6.45 -1.08
C ARG A 187 -14.43 6.73 -2.43
N ILE A 188 -13.12 7.04 -2.43
CA ILE A 188 -12.33 7.20 -3.64
C ILE A 188 -11.86 5.83 -4.13
N TRP A 189 -11.36 5.01 -3.21
CA TRP A 189 -10.79 3.69 -3.53
C TRP A 189 -10.61 2.85 -2.27
N SER A 190 -10.68 1.54 -2.42
CA SER A 190 -10.35 0.58 -1.36
C SER A 190 -9.75 -0.69 -1.93
N ILE A 191 -8.90 -1.33 -1.14
CA ILE A 191 -8.40 -2.67 -1.37
C ILE A 191 -8.32 -3.41 -0.05
N GLU A 192 -8.81 -4.65 -0.03
CA GLU A 192 -8.69 -5.52 1.14
C GLU A 192 -7.24 -5.85 1.45
N PRO A 193 -6.87 -6.06 2.72
CA PRO A 193 -5.55 -6.58 3.08
C PRO A 193 -5.25 -7.90 2.38
N ILE A 194 -4.01 -8.06 1.94
CA ILE A 194 -3.56 -9.25 1.21
C ILE A 194 -2.48 -9.93 2.04
N PRO A 195 -2.84 -10.85 2.96
CA PRO A 195 -1.86 -11.62 3.71
C PRO A 195 -1.13 -12.60 2.79
N PHE A 196 0.16 -12.82 3.06
CA PHE A 196 0.97 -13.80 2.35
C PHE A 196 0.91 -15.17 3.00
N ASP A 197 1.47 -16.18 2.34
CA ASP A 197 1.41 -17.57 2.78
C ASP A 197 2.21 -17.80 4.07
N PRO A 198 1.57 -18.26 5.18
CA PRO A 198 2.25 -18.42 6.46
C PRO A 198 3.42 -19.39 6.43
N ALA A 199 3.35 -20.44 5.60
CA ALA A 199 4.41 -21.43 5.52
C ALA A 199 5.63 -20.90 4.78
N LEU A 200 5.44 -20.04 3.75
CA LEU A 200 6.52 -19.37 3.06
C LEU A 200 7.11 -18.24 3.92
N ILE A 201 6.30 -17.54 4.71
CA ILE A 201 6.77 -16.54 5.69
C ILE A 201 7.74 -17.19 6.68
N GLU A 202 7.43 -18.38 7.22
CA GLU A 202 8.32 -19.11 8.12
C GLU A 202 9.64 -19.52 7.45
N LEU A 203 9.60 -19.97 6.19
CA LEU A 203 10.83 -20.28 5.43
C LEU A 203 11.68 -19.02 5.18
N CYS A 204 11.03 -17.90 4.88
CA CYS A 204 11.70 -16.62 4.69
C CYS A 204 12.35 -16.15 6.00
N ASP A 205 11.63 -16.24 7.12
CA ASP A 205 12.15 -15.88 8.44
C ASP A 205 13.40 -16.71 8.82
N GLN A 206 13.38 -18.01 8.55
CA GLN A 206 14.54 -18.88 8.74
C GLN A 206 15.72 -18.47 7.85
N ALA A 207 15.48 -18.21 6.56
CA ALA A 207 16.52 -17.82 5.63
C ALA A 207 17.17 -16.49 6.02
N VAL A 208 16.36 -15.51 6.45
CA VAL A 208 16.84 -14.21 6.93
C VAL A 208 17.67 -14.38 8.22
N ARG A 209 17.18 -15.15 9.21
CA ARG A 209 17.93 -15.41 10.45
C ARG A 209 19.25 -16.12 10.22
N GLU A 210 19.27 -17.12 9.35
CA GLU A 210 20.50 -17.88 8.99
C GLU A 210 21.53 -17.01 8.27
N THR A 211 21.10 -15.91 7.62
CA THR A 211 21.99 -15.04 6.85
C THR A 211 22.39 -13.78 7.64
N ALA A 212 21.44 -13.14 8.31
CA ALA A 212 21.65 -11.86 9.00
C ALA A 212 21.67 -11.98 10.53
N GLY A 213 21.55 -13.20 11.10
CA GLY A 213 21.55 -13.46 12.54
C GLY A 213 20.25 -13.14 13.26
N THR A 214 19.43 -12.29 12.70
CA THR A 214 18.12 -11.87 13.24
C THR A 214 17.15 -11.58 12.12
N SER A 215 15.85 -11.54 12.42
CA SER A 215 14.82 -11.13 11.46
C SER A 215 13.79 -10.24 12.11
N HIS A 216 13.11 -9.46 11.28
CA HIS A 216 11.96 -8.65 11.66
C HIS A 216 10.83 -8.87 10.65
N ARG A 217 9.63 -9.11 11.17
CA ARG A 217 8.43 -9.28 10.34
C ARG A 217 7.67 -7.96 10.29
N LEU A 218 7.31 -7.52 9.08
CA LEU A 218 6.62 -6.26 8.88
C LEU A 218 5.64 -6.36 7.69
N PRO A 219 4.55 -5.59 7.68
CA PRO A 219 3.69 -5.51 6.50
C PRO A 219 4.28 -4.58 5.44
N SER A 220 3.97 -4.84 4.16
CA SER A 220 4.22 -3.88 3.09
C SER A 220 3.14 -2.80 3.05
N GLY A 221 3.55 -1.53 3.01
CA GLY A 221 2.68 -0.38 2.76
C GLY A 221 2.33 -0.21 1.28
N PRO A 222 3.33 -0.26 0.36
CA PRO A 222 3.11 -0.24 -1.09
C PRO A 222 2.47 -1.52 -1.61
N LEU A 223 1.82 -1.40 -2.80
CA LEU A 223 1.44 -2.57 -3.60
C LEU A 223 2.64 -3.03 -4.43
N HIS A 224 2.87 -4.33 -4.47
CA HIS A 224 3.91 -4.98 -5.26
C HIS A 224 3.27 -6.05 -6.18
N ASP A 225 4.03 -6.61 -7.10
CA ASP A 225 3.57 -7.70 -7.96
C ASP A 225 3.10 -8.91 -7.14
N ALA A 226 3.78 -9.19 -6.03
CA ALA A 226 3.40 -10.17 -5.03
C ALA A 226 1.94 -10.09 -4.59
N ALA A 227 1.39 -8.89 -4.46
CA ALA A 227 0.00 -8.69 -4.06
C ALA A 227 -1.00 -9.24 -5.10
N GLU A 228 -0.77 -8.98 -6.39
CA GLU A 228 -1.61 -9.50 -7.47
C GLU A 228 -1.48 -11.01 -7.60
N VAL A 229 -0.28 -11.55 -7.46
CA VAL A 229 -0.02 -12.99 -7.52
C VAL A 229 -0.70 -13.72 -6.34
N ALA A 230 -0.65 -13.14 -5.13
CA ALA A 230 -1.35 -13.69 -3.97
C ALA A 230 -2.88 -13.69 -4.16
N ARG A 231 -3.44 -12.61 -4.72
CA ARG A 231 -4.88 -12.54 -5.07
C ARG A 231 -5.29 -13.58 -6.11
N ALA A 232 -4.36 -14.01 -6.94
CA ALA A 232 -4.59 -15.10 -7.90
C ALA A 232 -4.54 -16.51 -7.26
N GLY A 233 -4.31 -16.60 -5.94
CA GLY A 233 -4.31 -17.86 -5.19
C GLY A 233 -2.99 -18.62 -5.22
N ILE A 234 -1.90 -18.02 -5.70
CA ILE A 234 -0.57 -18.60 -5.63
C ILE A 234 0.02 -18.29 -4.23
N PRO A 235 0.65 -19.26 -3.53
CA PRO A 235 1.39 -18.99 -2.31
C PRO A 235 2.52 -17.99 -2.54
N VAL A 236 2.57 -16.92 -1.74
CA VAL A 236 3.52 -15.79 -1.91
C VAL A 236 4.27 -15.50 -0.63
N VAL A 237 5.53 -15.11 -0.74
CA VAL A 237 6.27 -14.36 0.27
C VAL A 237 7.17 -13.33 -0.36
N MET A 238 7.36 -12.21 0.34
CA MET A 238 8.35 -11.19 -0.01
C MET A 238 9.40 -11.06 1.09
N MET A 239 10.62 -10.75 0.65
CA MET A 239 11.73 -10.35 1.51
C MET A 239 12.07 -8.89 1.21
N PHE A 240 12.19 -8.07 2.25
CA PHE A 240 12.70 -6.70 2.10
C PHE A 240 14.17 -6.61 2.39
N THR A 241 14.89 -5.80 1.60
CA THR A 241 16.17 -5.22 1.97
C THR A 241 16.00 -3.76 2.38
N GLN A 242 16.84 -3.29 3.30
CA GLN A 242 16.76 -1.95 3.89
C GLN A 242 16.88 -0.87 2.80
N SER A 243 16.02 0.15 2.87
CA SER A 243 16.13 1.39 2.10
C SER A 243 16.83 2.47 2.90
N LEU A 244 17.76 3.22 2.29
CA LEU A 244 18.41 4.36 2.93
C LEU A 244 17.44 5.54 3.03
N ALA A 245 17.35 6.11 4.24
CA ALA A 245 16.47 7.23 4.59
C ALA A 245 14.98 6.96 4.31
N GLY A 246 14.59 5.72 4.03
CA GLY A 246 13.22 5.36 3.66
C GLY A 246 12.74 6.04 2.38
N LEU A 247 13.65 6.47 1.51
CA LEU A 247 13.32 7.13 0.26
C LEU A 247 12.66 6.16 -0.72
N SER A 248 11.67 6.67 -1.45
CA SER A 248 10.99 5.97 -2.54
C SER A 248 10.56 6.96 -3.62
N HIS A 249 10.56 6.54 -4.89
CA HIS A 249 10.24 7.36 -6.06
C HIS A 249 11.11 8.63 -6.16
N ASN A 250 12.37 8.51 -5.77
CA ASN A 250 13.34 9.60 -5.71
C ASN A 250 14.67 9.16 -6.35
N PRO A 251 15.34 10.00 -7.15
CA PRO A 251 16.64 9.66 -7.74
C PRO A 251 17.75 9.30 -6.74
N ALA A 252 17.60 9.69 -5.47
CA ALA A 252 18.52 9.34 -4.38
C ALA A 252 18.14 8.04 -3.65
N GLU A 253 17.10 7.30 -4.13
CA GLU A 253 16.74 5.98 -3.59
C GLU A 253 17.93 5.03 -3.71
N ASN A 254 18.31 4.41 -2.59
CA ASN A 254 19.49 3.56 -2.57
C ASN A 254 19.44 2.53 -1.43
N THR A 255 20.25 1.50 -1.56
CA THR A 255 20.48 0.42 -0.57
C THR A 255 21.98 0.20 -0.43
N LYS A 256 22.46 -0.10 0.78
CA LYS A 256 23.87 -0.42 1.00
C LYS A 256 24.29 -1.70 0.26
N THR A 257 25.48 -1.71 -0.34
CA THR A 257 25.97 -2.86 -1.09
C THR A 257 26.03 -4.14 -0.23
N GLU A 258 26.49 -4.02 1.02
CA GLU A 258 26.52 -5.14 1.96
C GLU A 258 25.12 -5.71 2.29
N HIS A 259 24.08 -4.89 2.25
CA HIS A 259 22.70 -5.35 2.44
C HIS A 259 22.17 -6.06 1.20
N LEU A 260 22.56 -5.62 0.00
CA LEU A 260 22.23 -6.32 -1.25
C LEU A 260 22.88 -7.71 -1.31
N GLU A 261 24.14 -7.83 -0.88
CA GLU A 261 24.84 -9.12 -0.80
C GLU A 261 24.12 -10.08 0.15
N LEU A 262 23.75 -9.61 1.35
CA LEU A 262 22.96 -10.39 2.31
C LEU A 262 21.58 -10.77 1.75
N ALA A 263 20.93 -9.84 1.03
CA ALA A 263 19.62 -10.08 0.43
C ALA A 263 19.67 -11.22 -0.60
N VAL A 264 20.68 -11.21 -1.49
CA VAL A 264 20.86 -12.28 -2.48
C VAL A 264 21.12 -13.63 -1.81
N GLN A 265 21.98 -13.66 -0.77
CA GLN A 265 22.29 -14.90 -0.02
C GLN A 265 21.04 -15.44 0.69
N ALA A 266 20.27 -14.58 1.35
CA ALA A 266 19.05 -14.99 2.03
C ALA A 266 17.97 -15.45 1.04
N PHE A 267 17.88 -14.81 -0.11
CA PHE A 267 16.90 -15.16 -1.15
C PHE A 267 17.25 -16.50 -1.83
N ASP A 268 18.53 -16.81 -2.06
CA ASP A 268 18.98 -18.14 -2.52
C ASP A 268 18.61 -19.22 -1.50
N ARG A 269 18.84 -18.98 -0.19
CA ARG A 269 18.43 -19.90 0.88
C ARG A 269 16.91 -20.12 0.90
N LEU A 270 16.14 -19.05 0.82
CA LEU A 270 14.68 -19.09 0.76
C LEU A 270 14.21 -19.94 -0.43
N THR A 271 14.79 -19.70 -1.61
CA THR A 271 14.47 -20.44 -2.83
C THR A 271 14.72 -21.93 -2.67
N ARG A 272 15.90 -22.32 -2.15
CA ARG A 272 16.24 -23.74 -1.89
C ARG A 272 15.30 -24.39 -0.89
N LYS A 273 14.99 -23.70 0.22
CA LYS A 273 14.04 -24.20 1.23
C LYS A 273 12.64 -24.38 0.64
N THR A 274 12.19 -23.46 -0.19
CA THR A 274 10.88 -23.51 -0.85
C THR A 274 10.81 -24.69 -1.83
N ILE A 275 11.84 -24.87 -2.68
CA ILE A 275 11.90 -26.00 -3.61
C ILE A 275 11.87 -27.32 -2.83
N SER A 276 12.70 -27.45 -1.79
CA SER A 276 12.75 -28.66 -0.96
C SER A 276 11.40 -28.99 -0.29
N LYS A 277 10.64 -27.96 0.12
CA LYS A 277 9.32 -28.13 0.74
C LYS A 277 8.24 -28.53 -0.28
N LEU A 278 8.30 -28.00 -1.49
CA LEU A 278 7.30 -28.20 -2.54
C LEU A 278 7.60 -29.44 -3.39
N SER A 279 8.83 -29.97 -3.36
CA SER A 279 9.19 -31.20 -4.07
C SER A 279 8.50 -32.40 -3.41
N PRO A 280 7.87 -33.31 -4.18
CA PRO A 280 7.32 -34.56 -3.62
C PRO A 280 8.43 -35.32 -2.88
N ALA A 281 8.10 -35.87 -1.73
CA ALA A 281 9.00 -36.75 -0.98
C ALA A 281 9.37 -37.95 -1.89
N GLY A 282 10.57 -37.95 -2.49
CA GLY A 282 11.05 -39.01 -3.40
C GLY A 282 11.90 -38.59 -4.57
N THR A 283 12.03 -37.30 -4.88
CA THR A 283 13.00 -36.83 -5.89
C THR A 283 14.26 -36.29 -5.20
N ALA A 284 15.01 -37.23 -4.57
CA ALA A 284 16.39 -37.00 -4.21
C ALA A 284 17.26 -37.05 -5.47
N GLU A 285 18.28 -36.16 -5.50
CA GLU A 285 19.43 -36.16 -6.41
C GLU A 285 19.20 -35.62 -7.83
N LEU A 286 19.24 -34.30 -7.95
CA LEU A 286 19.89 -33.71 -9.11
C LEU A 286 21.40 -33.83 -8.88
N SER A 287 22.02 -34.92 -9.42
CA SER A 287 23.47 -35.04 -9.56
C SER A 287 23.98 -33.83 -10.35
N PRO A 288 25.09 -33.21 -9.93
CA PRO A 288 25.77 -32.24 -10.77
C PRO A 288 26.34 -32.98 -11.96
N GLY A 289 25.69 -32.86 -13.10
CA GLY A 289 26.23 -33.31 -14.39
C GLY A 289 27.52 -32.55 -14.70
N ARG A 290 28.50 -33.31 -15.08
CA ARG A 290 29.89 -32.96 -15.47
C ARG A 290 29.97 -31.87 -16.53
#